data_381cce5a963d6c5ebbc8d33797e52253
#
_entry.id   381cce5a963d6c5ebbc8d33797e52253
#
_cell.length_a   1.000
_cell.length_b   1.000
_cell.length_c   1.000
_cell.angle_alpha   90.00
_cell.angle_beta   90.00
_cell.angle_gamma   90.00
#
_symmetry.space_group_name_H-M   'P 1'
#
loop_
_entity.id
_entity.type
_entity.pdbx_description
1 polymer ?
#
loop_
_entity_poly.entity_id
_entity_poly.type
_entity_poly.pdbx_seq_one_letter_code
_entity_poly.pdbx_strand_id
1 'polypeptide(L)'
;MELRRPHILYILICLWLLVSPSNVSSVWAKDFVVVIDAGHGGHDPGAIGKISKEKNINLKVALKLGNLIKQNCNDVKVVYTRSKDVFIPLDRRAEIANNAKADLFISIHTNALANNRTAKGASTWTLGLAKSDANLEVAKRENSVILYEDD
;
A
#
# COMPACT_ATOMS: atom_id res chain seq x y z
N MET A 1 20.15 -6.43 64.90
CA MET A 1 19.21 -5.44 64.27
C MET A 1 18.01 -6.23 63.74
N GLU A 2 16.95 -6.37 64.52
CA GLU A 2 15.75 -7.12 64.12
C GLU A 2 14.96 -6.30 63.15
N LEU A 3 14.90 -6.76 61.89
CA LEU A 3 13.97 -6.24 60.91
C LEU A 3 12.55 -6.53 61.38
N ARG A 4 11.80 -5.48 61.77
CA ARG A 4 10.44 -5.63 62.24
C ARG A 4 9.60 -6.35 61.17
N ARG A 5 8.86 -7.41 61.58
CA ARG A 5 8.03 -8.27 60.70
C ARG A 5 7.19 -7.53 59.63
N PRO A 6 6.64 -6.31 59.87
CA PRO A 6 5.92 -5.59 58.82
C PRO A 6 6.80 -5.19 57.62
N HIS A 7 8.07 -4.85 57.83
CA HIS A 7 8.98 -4.47 56.70
C HIS A 7 9.27 -5.62 55.80
N ILE A 8 9.39 -6.85 56.32
CA ILE A 8 9.59 -8.06 55.51
C ILE A 8 8.38 -8.32 54.62
N LEU A 9 7.15 -8.13 55.15
CA LEU A 9 5.91 -8.29 54.40
C LEU A 9 5.81 -7.28 53.24
N TYR A 10 6.15 -6.01 53.47
CA TYR A 10 6.17 -4.98 52.43
C TYR A 10 7.21 -5.29 51.37
N ILE A 11 8.40 -5.76 51.70
CA ILE A 11 9.44 -6.15 50.75
C ILE A 11 8.95 -7.33 49.90
N LEU A 12 8.30 -8.33 50.52
CA LEU A 12 7.77 -9.48 49.76
C LEU A 12 6.63 -9.09 48.82
N ILE A 13 5.75 -8.17 49.21
CA ILE A 13 4.67 -7.63 48.38
C ILE A 13 5.27 -6.83 47.19
N CYS A 14 6.27 -5.98 47.45
CA CYS A 14 6.95 -5.25 46.38
C CYS A 14 7.69 -6.18 45.43
N LEU A 15 8.36 -7.22 45.90
CA LEU A 15 8.99 -8.23 45.08
C LEU A 15 7.95 -9.03 44.27
N TRP A 16 6.81 -9.36 44.88
CA TRP A 16 5.74 -10.08 44.17
C TRP A 16 5.10 -9.21 43.08
N LEU A 17 4.94 -7.88 43.31
CA LEU A 17 4.49 -6.94 42.28
C LEU A 17 5.50 -6.74 41.16
N LEU A 18 6.81 -6.87 41.43
CA LEU A 18 7.86 -6.78 40.44
C LEU A 18 8.00 -8.07 39.60
N VAL A 19 7.69 -9.24 40.21
CA VAL A 19 7.81 -10.56 39.56
C VAL A 19 6.47 -11.05 39.04
N SER A 20 5.33 -10.42 39.44
CA SER A 20 4.05 -10.74 38.78
C SER A 20 4.22 -10.58 37.29
N PRO A 21 3.83 -11.57 36.46
CA PRO A 21 3.67 -11.37 35.04
C PRO A 21 2.44 -10.49 34.83
N SER A 22 2.53 -9.25 35.36
CA SER A 22 1.55 -8.24 35.12
C SER A 22 1.46 -8.08 33.62
N ASN A 23 0.41 -8.67 33.04
CA ASN A 23 -0.19 -8.28 31.78
C ASN A 23 0.67 -7.29 30.96
N VAL A 24 1.83 -7.71 30.52
CA VAL A 24 2.46 -7.10 29.37
C VAL A 24 1.51 -7.47 28.26
N SER A 25 0.43 -6.70 28.15
CA SER A 25 -0.36 -6.69 26.93
C SER A 25 0.67 -6.47 25.85
N SER A 26 1.02 -7.53 25.14
CA SER A 26 1.83 -7.42 23.93
C SER A 26 1.04 -6.43 23.07
N VAL A 27 1.52 -5.20 23.03
CA VAL A 27 1.03 -4.21 22.08
C VAL A 27 1.44 -4.77 20.73
N TRP A 28 0.56 -5.57 20.14
CA TRP A 28 0.71 -6.00 18.78
C TRP A 28 0.65 -4.71 17.97
N ALA A 29 1.79 -4.31 17.46
CA ALA A 29 1.80 -3.24 16.50
C ALA A 29 0.86 -3.65 15.37
N LYS A 30 -0.10 -2.79 15.05
CA LYS A 30 -1.00 -3.01 13.91
C LYS A 30 -0.12 -3.15 12.68
N ASP A 31 -0.35 -4.19 11.88
CA ASP A 31 0.31 -4.34 10.60
C ASP A 31 0.13 -3.07 9.75
N PHE A 32 1.21 -2.59 9.17
CA PHE A 32 1.14 -1.52 8.19
C PHE A 32 0.57 -2.08 6.90
N VAL A 33 -0.57 -1.53 6.44
CA VAL A 33 -1.29 -2.06 5.27
C VAL A 33 -0.91 -1.26 4.03
N VAL A 34 -0.29 -1.93 3.06
CA VAL A 34 0.01 -1.36 1.74
C VAL A 34 -0.95 -1.95 0.71
N VAL A 35 -1.70 -1.09 0.03
CA VAL A 35 -2.47 -1.48 -1.16
C VAL A 35 -1.68 -1.12 -2.40
N ILE A 36 -1.44 -2.12 -3.25
CA ILE A 36 -0.77 -1.95 -4.53
C ILE A 36 -1.81 -2.05 -5.63
N ASP A 37 -1.96 -0.97 -6.36
CA ASP A 37 -2.86 -0.85 -7.49
C ASP A 37 -2.07 -1.01 -8.80
N ALA A 38 -2.41 -2.03 -9.56
CA ALA A 38 -1.90 -2.18 -10.91
C ALA A 38 -2.87 -1.51 -11.87
N GLY A 39 -2.53 -0.32 -12.38
CA GLY A 39 -3.37 0.44 -13.28
C GLY A 39 -3.84 -0.35 -14.51
N HIS A 40 -5.01 0.00 -15.03
CA HIS A 40 -5.67 -0.67 -16.15
C HIS A 40 -6.03 -2.15 -15.86
N GLY A 41 -6.38 -2.93 -16.90
CA GLY A 41 -6.67 -4.36 -16.76
C GLY A 41 -7.90 -4.79 -17.57
N GLY A 42 -8.01 -6.08 -17.89
CA GLY A 42 -9.12 -6.64 -18.65
C GLY A 42 -9.26 -5.99 -20.03
N HIS A 43 -10.41 -5.38 -20.31
CA HIS A 43 -10.68 -4.68 -21.57
C HIS A 43 -9.96 -3.34 -21.70
N ASP A 44 -9.54 -2.73 -20.59
CA ASP A 44 -8.71 -1.51 -20.61
C ASP A 44 -7.21 -1.86 -20.75
N PRO A 45 -6.62 -1.67 -21.92
CA PRO A 45 -5.22 -2.01 -22.16
C PRO A 45 -4.23 -1.00 -21.58
N GLY A 46 -4.68 0.25 -21.26
CA GLY A 46 -3.80 1.39 -21.07
C GLY A 46 -3.04 1.74 -22.37
N ALA A 47 -1.86 2.29 -22.26
CA ALA A 47 -1.00 2.57 -23.41
C ALA A 47 -0.61 1.29 -24.16
N ILE A 48 -0.75 1.32 -25.51
CA ILE A 48 -0.44 0.20 -26.38
C ILE A 48 0.92 0.44 -27.05
N GLY A 49 1.91 -0.36 -26.65
CA GLY A 49 3.23 -0.36 -27.25
C GLY A 49 3.34 -1.39 -28.41
N LYS A 50 4.52 -1.43 -29.06
CA LYS A 50 4.78 -2.38 -30.15
C LYS A 50 4.73 -3.85 -29.72
N ILE A 51 5.16 -4.16 -28.51
CA ILE A 51 5.35 -5.51 -28.00
C ILE A 51 4.61 -5.79 -26.70
N SER A 52 4.03 -4.77 -26.07
CA SER A 52 3.36 -4.91 -24.77
C SER A 52 2.24 -3.89 -24.61
N LYS A 53 1.33 -4.20 -23.69
CA LYS A 53 0.29 -3.29 -23.22
C LYS A 53 0.63 -2.85 -21.81
N GLU A 54 0.31 -1.61 -21.45
CA GLU A 54 0.57 -1.03 -20.15
C GLU A 54 0.05 -1.90 -19.01
N LYS A 55 -1.19 -2.37 -19.10
CA LYS A 55 -1.83 -3.24 -18.12
C LYS A 55 -0.98 -4.46 -17.72
N ASN A 56 -0.25 -5.03 -18.68
CA ASN A 56 0.57 -6.22 -18.45
C ASN A 56 1.87 -5.88 -17.72
N ILE A 57 2.45 -4.72 -18.02
CA ILE A 57 3.67 -4.23 -17.36
C ILE A 57 3.31 -3.85 -15.92
N ASN A 58 2.25 -3.06 -15.74
CA ASN A 58 1.79 -2.62 -14.42
C ASN A 58 1.52 -3.81 -13.50
N LEU A 59 0.84 -4.84 -14.00
CA LEU A 59 0.58 -6.06 -13.23
C LEU A 59 1.86 -6.78 -12.79
N LYS A 60 2.80 -6.95 -13.72
CA LYS A 60 4.09 -7.60 -13.41
C LYS A 60 4.88 -6.84 -12.36
N VAL A 61 4.93 -5.50 -12.48
CA VAL A 61 5.64 -4.64 -11.51
C VAL A 61 4.95 -4.68 -10.17
N ALA A 62 3.62 -4.57 -10.12
CA ALA A 62 2.85 -4.63 -8.89
C ALA A 62 3.07 -5.95 -8.12
N LEU A 63 2.98 -7.08 -8.82
CA LEU A 63 3.20 -8.39 -8.21
C LEU A 63 4.64 -8.56 -7.70
N LYS A 64 5.63 -8.08 -8.48
CA LYS A 64 7.03 -8.13 -8.07
C LYS A 64 7.28 -7.25 -6.84
N LEU A 65 6.74 -6.03 -6.82
CA LEU A 65 6.85 -5.12 -5.67
C LEU A 65 6.25 -5.75 -4.40
N GLY A 66 5.04 -6.26 -4.49
CA GLY A 66 4.40 -6.86 -3.34
C GLY A 66 5.10 -8.13 -2.83
N ASN A 67 5.71 -8.92 -3.73
CA ASN A 67 6.54 -10.05 -3.31
C ASN A 67 7.81 -9.59 -2.59
N LEU A 68 8.46 -8.52 -3.05
CA LEU A 68 9.62 -7.94 -2.38
C LEU A 68 9.26 -7.39 -0.99
N ILE A 69 8.13 -6.70 -0.87
CA ILE A 69 7.65 -6.21 0.43
C ILE A 69 7.43 -7.40 1.38
N LYS A 70 6.70 -8.44 0.96
CA LYS A 70 6.43 -9.63 1.78
C LYS A 70 7.69 -10.37 2.22
N GLN A 71 8.75 -10.32 1.41
CA GLN A 71 10.02 -10.99 1.73
C GLN A 71 10.90 -10.18 2.69
N ASN A 72 10.76 -8.85 2.70
CA ASN A 72 11.67 -7.97 3.42
C ASN A 72 11.03 -7.18 4.56
N CYS A 73 9.70 -7.15 4.67
CA CYS A 73 8.95 -6.37 5.65
C CYS A 73 7.91 -7.28 6.31
N ASN A 74 8.26 -7.85 7.47
CA ASN A 74 7.41 -8.83 8.17
C ASN A 74 6.16 -8.22 8.83
N ASP A 75 6.17 -6.91 9.06
CA ASP A 75 5.14 -6.09 9.69
C ASP A 75 4.24 -5.39 8.66
N VAL A 76 4.38 -5.73 7.37
CA VAL A 76 3.62 -5.11 6.29
C VAL A 76 2.67 -6.12 5.63
N LYS A 77 1.39 -5.80 5.67
CA LYS A 77 0.35 -6.53 4.94
C LYS A 77 0.17 -5.94 3.55
N VAL A 78 0.35 -6.76 2.51
CA VAL A 78 0.16 -6.36 1.12
C VAL A 78 -1.20 -6.81 0.61
N VAL A 79 -1.97 -5.87 0.06
CA VAL A 79 -3.24 -6.08 -0.64
C VAL A 79 -3.08 -5.59 -2.07
N TYR A 80 -3.71 -6.24 -3.03
CA TYR A 80 -3.70 -5.81 -4.45
C TYR A 80 -5.11 -5.43 -4.87
N THR A 81 -5.24 -4.40 -5.70
CA THR A 81 -6.52 -4.12 -6.38
C THR A 81 -6.86 -5.21 -7.37
N ARG A 82 -5.83 -5.73 -8.07
CA ARG A 82 -5.92 -6.91 -8.93
C ARG A 82 -4.61 -7.71 -8.92
N SER A 83 -4.73 -9.01 -9.03
CA SER A 83 -3.60 -9.95 -9.16
C SER A 83 -3.63 -10.73 -10.48
N LYS A 84 -4.61 -10.42 -11.33
CA LYS A 84 -4.85 -11.04 -12.65
C LYS A 84 -5.15 -9.95 -13.66
N ASP A 85 -5.25 -10.35 -14.95
CA ASP A 85 -5.69 -9.44 -16.03
C ASP A 85 -7.21 -9.32 -16.03
N VAL A 86 -7.74 -8.53 -15.08
CA VAL A 86 -9.16 -8.20 -14.94
C VAL A 86 -9.32 -6.70 -14.86
N PHE A 87 -10.44 -6.19 -15.34
CA PHE A 87 -10.81 -4.78 -15.19
C PHE A 87 -11.32 -4.52 -13.77
N ILE A 88 -10.87 -3.43 -13.17
CA ILE A 88 -11.34 -2.91 -11.87
C ILE A 88 -11.69 -1.44 -12.05
N PRO A 89 -12.95 -1.03 -11.86
CA PRO A 89 -13.37 0.37 -11.92
C PRO A 89 -12.59 1.24 -10.95
N LEU A 90 -12.48 2.55 -11.23
CA LEU A 90 -11.66 3.47 -10.43
C LEU A 90 -12.18 3.61 -9.00
N ASP A 91 -13.49 3.74 -8.82
CA ASP A 91 -14.15 3.80 -7.52
C ASP A 91 -13.88 2.52 -6.70
N ARG A 92 -13.94 1.36 -7.37
CA ARG A 92 -13.68 0.06 -6.73
C ARG A 92 -12.23 -0.07 -6.23
N ARG A 93 -11.25 0.55 -6.91
CA ARG A 93 -9.85 0.59 -6.45
C ARG A 93 -9.72 1.34 -5.13
N ALA A 94 -10.37 2.52 -5.06
CA ALA A 94 -10.44 3.31 -3.83
C ALA A 94 -11.17 2.57 -2.70
N GLU A 95 -12.28 1.90 -3.02
CA GLU A 95 -13.05 1.11 -2.07
C GLU A 95 -12.21 -0.05 -1.49
N ILE A 96 -11.45 -0.77 -2.32
CA ILE A 96 -10.54 -1.84 -1.86
C ILE A 96 -9.54 -1.28 -0.84
N ALA A 97 -8.95 -0.12 -1.11
CA ALA A 97 -8.00 0.52 -0.21
C ALA A 97 -8.65 0.93 1.12
N ASN A 98 -9.83 1.55 1.05
CA ASN A 98 -10.57 1.98 2.24
C ASN A 98 -11.02 0.78 3.09
N ASN A 99 -11.54 -0.27 2.47
CA ASN A 99 -11.97 -1.49 3.17
C ASN A 99 -10.79 -2.24 3.81
N ALA A 100 -9.64 -2.21 3.17
CA ALA A 100 -8.40 -2.74 3.73
C ALA A 100 -7.84 -1.88 4.87
N LYS A 101 -8.37 -0.67 5.09
CA LYS A 101 -7.82 0.35 6.00
C LYS A 101 -6.35 0.61 5.68
N ALA A 102 -6.06 0.85 4.40
CA ALA A 102 -4.71 1.03 3.91
C ALA A 102 -4.02 2.22 4.57
N ASP A 103 -2.80 2.01 5.04
CA ASP A 103 -1.92 3.07 5.51
C ASP A 103 -1.16 3.71 4.33
N LEU A 104 -0.99 2.97 3.22
CA LEU A 104 -0.38 3.45 1.98
C LEU A 104 -1.07 2.83 0.76
N PHE A 105 -1.37 3.68 -0.24
CA PHE A 105 -1.86 3.26 -1.55
C PHE A 105 -0.81 3.60 -2.61
N ILE A 106 -0.37 2.61 -3.38
CA ILE A 106 0.62 2.76 -4.45
C ILE A 106 -0.03 2.35 -5.76
N SER A 107 -0.31 3.30 -6.64
CA SER A 107 -0.75 3.02 -8.01
C SER A 107 0.43 3.01 -8.97
N ILE A 108 0.45 2.01 -9.85
CA ILE A 108 1.54 1.74 -10.79
C ILE A 108 1.01 1.89 -12.21
N HIS A 109 1.60 2.83 -12.93
CA HIS A 109 1.34 3.11 -14.33
C HIS A 109 2.63 3.14 -15.14
N THR A 110 2.55 2.78 -16.41
CA THR A 110 3.67 2.82 -17.36
C THR A 110 3.29 3.74 -18.50
N ASN A 111 3.32 5.03 -18.24
CA ASN A 111 2.90 6.06 -19.18
C ASN A 111 3.68 6.02 -20.51
N ALA A 112 3.00 6.28 -21.61
CA ALA A 112 3.61 6.52 -22.91
C ALA A 112 3.53 8.00 -23.28
N LEU A 113 4.63 8.52 -23.83
CA LEU A 113 4.65 9.84 -24.47
C LEU A 113 4.50 9.66 -25.96
N ALA A 114 3.37 10.12 -26.53
CA ALA A 114 2.99 9.90 -27.93
C ALA A 114 4.06 10.35 -28.95
N ASN A 115 4.82 11.40 -28.64
CA ASN A 115 5.77 12.03 -29.55
C ASN A 115 7.23 12.00 -29.08
N ASN A 116 7.54 11.26 -28.01
CA ASN A 116 8.90 11.21 -27.47
C ASN A 116 9.35 9.77 -27.24
N ARG A 117 10.19 9.25 -28.13
CA ARG A 117 10.75 7.90 -28.07
C ARG A 117 12.04 7.81 -27.24
N THR A 118 12.56 8.95 -26.79
CA THR A 118 13.83 9.03 -26.06
C THR A 118 13.63 9.24 -24.57
N ALA A 119 12.42 9.58 -24.13
CA ALA A 119 12.10 9.74 -22.71
C ALA A 119 12.34 8.44 -21.94
N LYS A 120 13.11 8.54 -20.86
CA LYS A 120 13.43 7.45 -19.94
C LYS A 120 13.33 7.94 -18.52
N GLY A 121 13.04 7.05 -17.59
CA GLY A 121 13.00 7.35 -16.17
C GLY A 121 11.67 6.96 -15.54
N ALA A 122 11.55 7.28 -14.26
CA ALA A 122 10.34 7.11 -13.48
C ALA A 122 10.03 8.43 -12.78
N SER A 123 8.76 8.70 -12.54
CA SER A 123 8.27 9.81 -11.72
C SER A 123 7.37 9.27 -10.63
N THR A 124 7.40 9.90 -9.47
CA THR A 124 6.49 9.61 -8.37
C THR A 124 5.62 10.83 -8.13
N TRP A 125 4.31 10.59 -8.08
CA TRP A 125 3.32 11.62 -7.82
C TRP A 125 2.67 11.33 -6.47
N THR A 126 2.67 12.30 -5.57
CA THR A 126 2.03 12.19 -4.27
C THR A 126 0.86 13.15 -4.19
N LEU A 127 -0.23 12.72 -3.56
CA LEU A 127 -1.33 13.61 -3.23
C LEU A 127 -0.82 14.60 -2.17
N GLY A 128 -0.88 15.89 -2.49
CA GLY A 128 -0.37 16.95 -1.62
C GLY A 128 -1.08 18.27 -1.85
N LEU A 129 -0.69 19.31 -1.10
CA LEU A 129 -1.26 20.66 -1.18
C LEU A 129 -0.90 21.39 -2.49
N ALA A 130 0.21 21.02 -3.12
CA ALA A 130 0.64 21.63 -4.37
C ALA A 130 -0.11 21.03 -5.54
N LYS A 131 -1.08 21.75 -6.05
CA LYS A 131 -1.77 21.46 -7.31
C LYS A 131 -0.92 22.04 -8.45
N SER A 132 -0.12 21.20 -9.11
CA SER A 132 0.56 21.59 -10.33
C SER A 132 -0.25 21.18 -11.55
N ASP A 133 -0.15 21.93 -12.65
CA ASP A 133 -0.80 21.57 -13.93
C ASP A 133 -0.34 20.19 -14.42
N ALA A 134 0.92 19.83 -14.17
CA ALA A 134 1.46 18.52 -14.49
C ALA A 134 0.75 17.39 -13.74
N ASN A 135 0.43 17.57 -12.45
CA ASN A 135 -0.34 16.60 -11.66
C ASN A 135 -1.76 16.43 -12.22
N LEU A 136 -2.38 17.55 -12.62
CA LEU A 136 -3.72 17.55 -13.19
C LEU A 136 -3.76 16.80 -14.54
N GLU A 137 -2.76 17.01 -15.40
CA GLU A 137 -2.68 16.32 -16.69
C GLU A 137 -2.47 14.81 -16.53
N VAL A 138 -1.67 14.37 -15.56
CA VAL A 138 -1.55 12.95 -15.23
C VAL A 138 -2.89 12.41 -14.75
N ALA A 139 -3.54 13.07 -13.79
CA ALA A 139 -4.82 12.64 -13.26
C ALA A 139 -5.90 12.55 -14.34
N LYS A 140 -6.00 13.52 -15.23
CA LYS A 140 -6.95 13.50 -16.36
C LYS A 140 -6.73 12.31 -17.28
N ARG A 141 -5.47 11.99 -17.59
CA ARG A 141 -5.13 10.87 -18.45
C ARG A 141 -5.50 9.54 -17.82
N GLU A 142 -5.11 9.33 -16.57
CA GLU A 142 -5.39 8.08 -15.86
C GLU A 142 -6.90 7.90 -15.58
N ASN A 143 -7.62 9.00 -15.35
CA ASN A 143 -9.06 8.97 -15.15
C ASN A 143 -9.87 8.91 -16.46
N SER A 144 -9.23 8.97 -17.63
CA SER A 144 -9.95 8.84 -18.91
C SER A 144 -10.62 7.46 -19.08
N VAL A 145 -10.20 6.48 -18.29
CA VAL A 145 -10.83 5.15 -18.22
C VAL A 145 -12.29 5.18 -17.76
N ILE A 146 -12.74 6.24 -17.10
CA ILE A 146 -14.16 6.45 -16.74
C ILE A 146 -15.08 6.27 -17.96
N LEU A 147 -14.62 6.63 -19.17
CA LEU A 147 -15.36 6.44 -20.39
C LEU A 147 -15.61 4.97 -20.77
N TYR A 148 -14.94 4.03 -20.12
CA TYR A 148 -15.11 2.58 -20.29
C TYR A 148 -15.89 1.93 -19.14
N GLU A 149 -16.35 2.69 -18.15
CA GLU A 149 -17.06 2.19 -16.97
C GLU A 149 -18.59 2.16 -17.16
N ASP A 150 -19.10 2.87 -18.17
CA ASP A 150 -20.54 3.03 -18.41
C ASP A 150 -21.14 1.96 -19.38
N ASP A 151 -20.37 0.91 -19.75
CA ASP A 151 -20.81 -0.21 -20.57
C ASP A 151 -20.96 -1.50 -19.65
#